data_dff7046c1aec5bd9eb31c485bdaf866a
#
_entry.id   dff7046c1aec5bd9eb31c485bdaf866a
#
_cell.length_a   1.000
_cell.length_b   1.000
_cell.length_c   1.000
_cell.angle_alpha   90.00
_cell.angle_beta   90.00
_cell.angle_gamma   90.00
#
_symmetry.space_group_name_H-M   'P 1'
#
loop_
_entity.id
_entity.type
_entity.pdbx_description
1 polymer ?
#
loop_
_entity_poly.entity_id
_entity_poly.type
_entity_poly.pdbx_seq_one_letter_code
_entity_poly.pdbx_strand_id
1 'polypeptide(L)'
;VEQERKAAEEAARKKAAEEAAKKKAAEEAAAKKKADEEAAKYNSSSSSSSSSSSSSSSSSSSNSSSSNDSYYDDSSSNSSSSSSSTGMIWPVGSSSITSYFGYRSSPTAGASSYHRGLDIGASAGSSIWAAASGTVTTASYNSAMGNYIVISHGNGVCTVYEHCSALYVSAGQSVSQGETIAAVGSTGISTGAHLHFGVTVGGDYVNPLYYVSP
;
A
#
# COMPACT_ATOMS: atom_id res chain seq x y z
N VAL A 1 26.02 8.79 -48.83
CA VAL A 1 25.96 10.07 -48.07
C VAL A 1 24.69 10.13 -47.19
N GLU A 2 23.49 9.82 -47.72
CA GLU A 2 22.25 9.89 -46.93
C GLU A 2 22.10 8.74 -45.93
N GLN A 3 22.54 7.53 -46.31
CA GLN A 3 22.57 6.37 -45.39
C GLN A 3 23.57 6.54 -44.24
N GLU A 4 24.71 7.16 -44.49
CA GLU A 4 25.70 7.45 -43.45
C GLU A 4 25.23 8.50 -42.46
N ARG A 5 24.49 9.52 -42.93
CA ARG A 5 23.85 10.51 -42.04
C ARG A 5 22.80 9.88 -41.12
N LYS A 6 21.94 9.00 -41.65
CA LYS A 6 20.93 8.29 -40.86
C LYS A 6 21.58 7.36 -39.83
N ALA A 7 22.64 6.65 -40.19
CA ALA A 7 23.36 5.78 -39.26
C ALA A 7 24.06 6.58 -38.15
N ALA A 8 24.63 7.74 -38.47
CA ALA A 8 25.27 8.62 -37.49
C ALA A 8 24.22 9.25 -36.52
N GLU A 9 23.05 9.63 -37.03
CA GLU A 9 21.95 10.18 -36.23
C GLU A 9 21.36 9.12 -35.29
N GLU A 10 21.18 7.88 -35.77
CA GLU A 10 20.71 6.76 -34.93
C GLU A 10 21.71 6.38 -33.85
N ALA A 11 23.01 6.38 -34.17
CA ALA A 11 24.07 6.13 -33.19
C ALA A 11 24.14 7.23 -32.12
N ALA A 12 23.98 8.51 -32.51
CA ALA A 12 23.94 9.63 -31.59
C ALA A 12 22.71 9.55 -30.66
N ARG A 13 21.54 9.16 -31.20
CA ARG A 13 20.31 8.97 -30.43
C ARG A 13 20.39 7.81 -29.41
N LYS A 14 21.01 6.69 -29.79
CA LYS A 14 21.29 5.57 -28.89
C LYS A 14 22.22 5.97 -27.75
N LYS A 15 23.31 6.71 -28.08
CA LYS A 15 24.27 7.19 -27.08
C LYS A 15 23.64 8.17 -26.09
N ALA A 16 22.81 9.09 -26.56
CA ALA A 16 22.07 10.03 -25.71
C ALA A 16 21.03 9.31 -24.81
N ALA A 17 20.35 8.28 -25.32
CA ALA A 17 19.42 7.48 -24.55
C ALA A 17 20.12 6.66 -23.44
N GLU A 18 21.31 6.09 -23.75
CA GLU A 18 22.11 5.34 -22.75
C GLU A 18 22.67 6.27 -21.67
N GLU A 19 23.12 7.47 -22.03
CA GLU A 19 23.61 8.46 -21.06
C GLU A 19 22.49 8.98 -20.16
N ALA A 20 21.30 9.23 -20.72
CA ALA A 20 20.11 9.60 -19.96
C ALA A 20 19.66 8.49 -18.99
N ALA A 21 19.73 7.23 -19.42
CA ALA A 21 19.43 6.07 -18.58
C ALA A 21 20.42 5.92 -17.42
N LYS A 22 21.72 6.10 -17.67
CA LYS A 22 22.76 6.09 -16.64
C LYS A 22 22.59 7.22 -15.62
N LYS A 23 22.26 8.43 -16.09
CA LYS A 23 22.00 9.58 -15.21
C LYS A 23 20.80 9.35 -14.31
N LYS A 24 19.71 8.80 -14.87
CA LYS A 24 18.50 8.47 -14.10
C LYS A 24 18.75 7.37 -13.06
N ALA A 25 19.51 6.34 -13.40
CA ALA A 25 19.89 5.27 -12.46
C ALA A 25 20.79 5.79 -11.33
N ALA A 26 21.72 6.72 -11.63
CA ALA A 26 22.57 7.34 -10.62
C ALA A 26 21.77 8.26 -9.67
N GLU A 27 20.78 8.99 -10.19
CA GLU A 27 19.91 9.85 -9.39
C GLU A 27 18.98 9.03 -8.47
N GLU A 28 18.45 7.91 -8.98
CA GLU A 28 17.62 6.98 -8.21
C GLU A 28 18.43 6.28 -7.10
N ALA A 29 19.68 5.88 -7.38
CA ALA A 29 20.59 5.33 -6.38
C ALA A 29 20.98 6.35 -5.30
N ALA A 30 21.14 7.62 -5.66
CA ALA A 30 21.42 8.70 -4.72
C ALA A 30 20.20 9.03 -3.84
N ALA A 31 19.00 8.99 -4.41
CA ALA A 31 17.74 9.18 -3.67
C ALA A 31 17.52 8.04 -2.67
N LYS A 32 17.80 6.79 -3.07
CA LYS A 32 17.71 5.63 -2.20
C LYS A 32 18.70 5.72 -1.01
N LYS A 33 19.96 6.11 -1.27
CA LYS A 33 20.93 6.31 -0.19
C LYS A 33 20.51 7.37 0.82
N LYS A 34 19.91 8.48 0.36
CA LYS A 34 19.39 9.52 1.27
C LYS A 34 18.22 9.03 2.11
N ALA A 35 17.30 8.25 1.52
CA ALA A 35 16.18 7.66 2.25
C ALA A 35 16.64 6.65 3.30
N ASP A 36 17.64 5.80 2.97
CA ASP A 36 18.21 4.82 3.90
C ASP A 36 18.98 5.51 5.06
N GLU A 37 19.65 6.63 4.78
CA GLU A 37 20.37 7.41 5.80
C GLU A 37 19.42 8.16 6.74
N GLU A 38 18.28 8.64 6.22
CA GLU A 38 17.24 9.32 7.01
C GLU A 38 16.49 8.30 7.90
N ALA A 39 16.20 7.11 7.37
CA ALA A 39 15.62 6.01 8.14
C ALA A 39 16.56 5.51 9.26
N ALA A 40 17.87 5.47 9.02
CA ALA A 40 18.87 5.10 10.04
C ALA A 40 18.96 6.14 11.16
N LYS A 41 18.82 7.43 10.86
CA LYS A 41 18.80 8.52 11.85
C LYS A 41 17.54 8.47 12.73
N TYR A 42 16.40 8.11 12.17
CA TYR A 42 15.15 7.96 12.92
C TYR A 42 15.21 6.78 13.90
N ASN A 43 15.83 5.68 13.50
CA ASN A 43 15.93 4.46 14.32
C ASN A 43 16.94 4.60 15.49
N SER A 44 17.90 5.53 15.40
CA SER A 44 18.88 5.78 16.46
C SER A 44 18.38 6.72 17.56
N SER A 45 17.28 7.46 17.33
CA SER A 45 16.70 8.39 18.30
C SER A 45 15.61 7.79 19.20
N SER A 46 15.15 6.55 18.93
CA SER A 46 14.07 5.89 19.67
C SER A 46 14.51 4.86 20.72
N SER A 47 15.82 4.71 20.97
CA SER A 47 16.35 3.72 21.92
C SER A 47 16.77 4.25 23.29
N SER A 48 16.26 5.41 23.72
CA SER A 48 16.52 5.92 25.07
C SER A 48 15.25 6.41 25.75
N SER A 49 14.41 5.49 26.24
CA SER A 49 13.60 5.68 27.45
C SER A 49 12.76 4.41 27.74
N SER A 50 13.32 3.50 28.51
CA SER A 50 12.54 2.57 29.32
C SER A 50 13.37 2.10 30.50
N SER A 51 13.14 2.70 31.66
CA SER A 51 13.44 2.05 32.91
C SER A 51 12.51 2.51 34.02
N SER A 52 11.95 1.48 34.69
CA SER A 52 11.42 1.43 36.04
C SER A 52 10.08 2.11 36.30
N SER A 53 9.12 1.49 36.99
CA SER A 53 9.17 0.62 38.16
C SER A 53 7.80 0.01 38.43
N SER A 54 7.76 -1.26 38.72
CA SER A 54 7.20 -2.03 39.84
C SER A 54 6.18 -1.39 40.78
N SER A 55 5.07 -2.04 40.97
CA SER A 55 4.65 -2.80 42.17
C SER A 55 3.14 -2.95 42.26
N SER A 56 2.69 -4.20 42.28
CA SER A 56 1.97 -4.93 43.35
C SER A 56 0.65 -4.34 43.83
N SER A 57 -0.41 -5.08 43.73
CA SER A 57 -1.02 -6.00 44.69
C SER A 57 -2.50 -6.28 44.35
N SER A 58 -2.82 -7.52 44.13
CA SER A 58 -3.64 -8.45 44.94
C SER A 58 -5.02 -7.98 45.33
N SER A 59 -6.01 -8.72 44.94
CA SER A 59 -6.93 -9.57 45.69
C SER A 59 -8.29 -9.66 45.00
N SER A 60 -8.65 -10.83 44.58
CA SER A 60 -9.56 -11.84 45.13
C SER A 60 -11.04 -11.41 45.23
N SER A 61 -11.83 -12.15 44.62
CA SER A 61 -12.80 -13.16 44.96
C SER A 61 -14.11 -13.00 44.21
N SER A 62 -14.46 -14.02 43.56
CA SER A 62 -15.48 -15.05 43.75
C SER A 62 -16.92 -14.61 43.51
N ASN A 63 -17.49 -15.32 42.65
CA ASN A 63 -18.56 -16.27 42.77
C ASN A 63 -19.87 -16.04 41.98
N SER A 64 -20.13 -17.01 41.24
CA SER A 64 -21.27 -17.90 41.06
C SER A 64 -22.42 -17.45 40.17
N SER A 65 -22.57 -18.33 39.20
CA SER A 65 -23.71 -19.14 38.77
C SER A 65 -25.04 -18.44 38.43
N SER A 66 -25.53 -18.66 37.26
CA SER A 66 -26.54 -19.66 36.87
C SER A 66 -27.21 -19.29 35.54
N SER A 67 -27.17 -20.26 34.68
CA SER A 67 -28.21 -20.79 33.79
C SER A 67 -29.38 -19.89 33.36
N ASN A 68 -29.65 -19.75 32.09
CA ASN A 68 -30.63 -20.55 31.37
C ASN A 68 -30.79 -20.17 29.90
N ASP A 69 -30.96 -21.19 29.11
CA ASP A 69 -31.45 -21.35 27.76
C ASP A 69 -32.33 -20.23 27.18
N SER A 70 -32.10 -19.93 25.92
CA SER A 70 -33.12 -20.13 24.87
C SER A 70 -32.59 -19.80 23.49
N TYR A 71 -32.69 -20.80 22.62
CA TYR A 71 -32.76 -20.80 21.17
C TYR A 71 -33.26 -19.49 20.52
N TYR A 72 -32.57 -19.02 19.46
CA TYR A 72 -33.17 -18.85 18.12
C TYR A 72 -32.07 -18.81 17.09
N ASP A 73 -32.18 -19.77 16.19
CA ASP A 73 -31.64 -19.87 14.85
C ASP A 73 -32.11 -18.65 14.03
N ASP A 74 -31.21 -17.99 13.29
CA ASP A 74 -31.55 -17.53 11.96
C ASP A 74 -30.29 -17.34 11.09
N SER A 75 -30.37 -18.07 10.06
CA SER A 75 -29.72 -18.17 8.77
C SER A 75 -28.89 -16.99 8.27
N SER A 76 -27.64 -17.32 8.00
CA SER A 76 -27.01 -17.23 6.68
C SER A 76 -27.49 -16.14 5.72
N SER A 77 -26.68 -15.20 5.48
CA SER A 77 -26.44 -14.75 4.11
C SER A 77 -24.96 -14.82 3.79
N ASN A 78 -24.60 -15.99 3.29
CA ASN A 78 -23.37 -16.28 2.63
C ASN A 78 -23.32 -15.50 1.30
N SER A 79 -22.83 -14.27 1.33
CA SER A 79 -22.43 -13.58 0.11
C SER A 79 -21.11 -14.18 -0.33
N SER A 80 -21.18 -15.19 -1.19
CA SER A 80 -20.06 -15.78 -1.91
C SER A 80 -19.48 -14.71 -2.84
N SER A 81 -18.58 -13.86 -2.33
CA SER A 81 -17.67 -13.13 -3.18
C SER A 81 -16.67 -14.13 -3.75
N SER A 82 -16.67 -14.26 -5.07
CA SER A 82 -15.71 -15.05 -5.84
C SER A 82 -14.28 -14.63 -5.44
N SER A 83 -13.68 -15.45 -4.57
CA SER A 83 -12.30 -15.26 -4.14
C SER A 83 -11.37 -15.45 -5.34
N SER A 84 -10.59 -14.43 -5.65
CA SER A 84 -9.43 -14.58 -6.54
C SER A 84 -8.56 -15.74 -6.05
N SER A 85 -7.93 -16.47 -6.95
CA SER A 85 -7.11 -17.65 -6.66
C SER A 85 -5.95 -17.40 -5.66
N THR A 86 -5.68 -16.17 -5.31
CA THR A 86 -4.68 -15.70 -4.33
C THR A 86 -5.24 -15.51 -2.93
N GLY A 87 -6.55 -15.65 -2.72
CA GLY A 87 -7.20 -15.43 -1.43
C GLY A 87 -7.32 -13.96 -1.01
N MET A 88 -6.91 -12.99 -1.85
CA MET A 88 -7.09 -11.56 -1.57
C MET A 88 -8.48 -11.08 -1.99
N ILE A 89 -9.07 -10.17 -1.21
CA ILE A 89 -10.34 -9.50 -1.55
C ILE A 89 -10.09 -8.14 -2.20
N TRP A 90 -11.09 -7.65 -2.91
CA TRP A 90 -11.11 -6.29 -3.45
C TRP A 90 -11.16 -5.27 -2.31
N PRO A 91 -10.27 -4.24 -2.30
CA PRO A 91 -10.00 -3.45 -1.09
C PRO A 91 -10.96 -2.28 -0.83
N VAL A 92 -11.97 -2.04 -1.68
CA VAL A 92 -12.90 -0.90 -1.56
C VAL A 92 -14.25 -1.24 -2.17
N GLY A 93 -15.32 -0.59 -1.73
CA GLY A 93 -16.69 -0.89 -2.19
C GLY A 93 -17.03 -0.46 -3.61
N SER A 94 -16.11 0.16 -4.34
CA SER A 94 -16.28 0.56 -5.74
C SER A 94 -15.50 -0.39 -6.66
N SER A 95 -16.09 -0.79 -7.78
CA SER A 95 -15.42 -1.57 -8.84
C SER A 95 -14.91 -0.72 -10.01
N SER A 96 -14.98 0.62 -9.89
CA SER A 96 -14.60 1.55 -10.97
C SER A 96 -13.09 1.71 -11.06
N ILE A 97 -12.42 1.00 -11.96
CA ILE A 97 -10.98 1.20 -12.23
C ILE A 97 -10.83 2.42 -13.13
N THR A 98 -10.15 3.46 -12.63
CA THR A 98 -9.89 4.71 -13.37
C THR A 98 -8.52 4.73 -14.03
N SER A 99 -7.58 3.90 -13.57
CA SER A 99 -6.27 3.72 -14.19
C SER A 99 -5.68 2.35 -13.88
N TYR A 100 -5.15 1.69 -14.91
CA TYR A 100 -4.58 0.36 -14.83
C TYR A 100 -3.07 0.41 -14.55
N PHE A 101 -2.54 -0.71 -14.06
CA PHE A 101 -1.12 -0.95 -13.89
C PHE A 101 -0.37 -0.88 -15.23
N GLY A 102 0.83 -0.27 -15.26
CA GLY A 102 1.71 -0.23 -16.41
C GLY A 102 1.90 1.17 -17.00
N TYR A 103 2.33 1.24 -18.25
CA TYR A 103 2.59 2.52 -18.93
C TYR A 103 1.31 3.30 -19.22
N ARG A 104 1.33 4.58 -18.87
CA ARG A 104 0.24 5.53 -19.13
C ARG A 104 0.78 6.93 -19.39
N SER A 105 -0.02 7.83 -19.97
CA SER A 105 0.27 9.26 -19.90
C SER A 105 0.21 9.72 -18.45
N SER A 106 1.16 10.55 -18.02
CA SER A 106 1.16 11.10 -16.65
C SER A 106 -0.13 11.91 -16.44
N PRO A 107 -0.96 11.58 -15.43
CA PRO A 107 -2.25 12.25 -15.24
C PRO A 107 -2.11 13.67 -14.68
N THR A 108 -1.00 13.99 -14.01
CA THR A 108 -0.73 15.30 -13.44
C THR A 108 0.78 15.51 -13.25
N ALA A 109 1.19 16.74 -13.03
CA ALA A 109 2.60 17.06 -12.74
C ALA A 109 3.08 16.28 -11.50
N GLY A 110 4.25 15.64 -11.62
CA GLY A 110 4.84 14.81 -10.56
C GLY A 110 4.37 13.35 -10.53
N ALA A 111 3.28 13.00 -11.23
CA ALA A 111 2.86 11.61 -11.35
C ALA A 111 3.72 10.84 -12.36
N SER A 112 3.92 9.54 -12.10
CA SER A 112 4.70 8.66 -12.97
C SER A 112 3.95 8.28 -14.25
N SER A 113 4.69 8.15 -15.35
CA SER A 113 4.20 7.53 -16.60
C SER A 113 4.19 5.99 -16.54
N TYR A 114 4.76 5.39 -15.49
CA TYR A 114 4.62 3.97 -15.19
C TYR A 114 3.85 3.81 -13.89
N HIS A 115 2.62 3.32 -13.99
CA HIS A 115 1.70 3.16 -12.88
C HIS A 115 1.99 1.85 -12.14
N ARG A 116 2.29 1.95 -10.85
CA ARG A 116 2.71 0.81 -10.00
C ARG A 116 1.55 0.16 -9.23
N GLY A 117 0.31 0.43 -9.65
CA GLY A 117 -0.88 -0.09 -8.99
C GLY A 117 -2.12 0.05 -9.87
N LEU A 118 -3.27 0.00 -9.23
CA LEU A 118 -4.58 0.34 -9.81
C LEU A 118 -5.11 1.58 -9.13
N ASP A 119 -5.65 2.52 -9.88
CA ASP A 119 -6.45 3.61 -9.33
C ASP A 119 -7.93 3.21 -9.39
N ILE A 120 -8.56 3.12 -8.23
CA ILE A 120 -9.95 2.73 -8.06
C ILE A 120 -10.74 3.95 -7.59
N GLY A 121 -11.57 4.48 -8.48
CA GLY A 121 -12.41 5.64 -8.19
C GLY A 121 -13.45 5.31 -7.12
N ALA A 122 -13.43 6.05 -6.01
CA ALA A 122 -14.39 5.89 -4.91
C ALA A 122 -14.59 7.24 -4.23
N SER A 123 -15.74 7.42 -3.56
CA SER A 123 -16.03 8.64 -2.83
C SER A 123 -15.06 8.86 -1.68
N ALA A 124 -14.65 10.12 -1.46
CA ALA A 124 -13.83 10.46 -0.30
C ALA A 124 -14.53 10.03 1.00
N GLY A 125 -13.77 9.45 1.91
CA GLY A 125 -14.30 8.90 3.18
C GLY A 125 -14.81 7.46 3.09
N SER A 126 -14.94 6.85 1.90
CA SER A 126 -15.28 5.42 1.77
C SER A 126 -14.24 4.56 2.45
N SER A 127 -14.68 3.45 3.08
CA SER A 127 -13.78 2.51 3.74
C SER A 127 -12.84 1.83 2.77
N ILE A 128 -11.59 1.71 3.17
CA ILE A 128 -10.56 0.89 2.55
C ILE A 128 -10.33 -0.31 3.46
N TRP A 129 -10.39 -1.52 2.89
CA TRP A 129 -10.21 -2.77 3.62
C TRP A 129 -8.86 -3.42 3.32
N ALA A 130 -8.31 -4.12 4.30
CA ALA A 130 -7.14 -4.97 4.10
C ALA A 130 -7.48 -6.09 3.11
N ALA A 131 -6.78 -6.16 1.98
CA ALA A 131 -7.02 -7.16 0.94
C ALA A 131 -6.74 -8.59 1.42
N ALA A 132 -5.86 -8.77 2.39
CA ALA A 132 -5.57 -10.02 3.07
C ALA A 132 -5.12 -9.73 4.52
N SER A 133 -5.18 -10.75 5.38
CA SER A 133 -4.61 -10.67 6.73
C SER A 133 -3.11 -10.47 6.68
N GLY A 134 -2.54 -9.72 7.65
CA GLY A 134 -1.11 -9.45 7.67
C GLY A 134 -0.69 -8.51 8.79
N THR A 135 0.53 -8.00 8.68
CA THR A 135 1.08 -7.01 9.60
C THR A 135 1.34 -5.70 8.87
N VAL A 136 0.87 -4.60 9.42
CA VAL A 136 1.15 -3.26 8.91
C VAL A 136 2.63 -2.97 9.10
N THR A 137 3.36 -2.83 8.00
CA THR A 137 4.80 -2.47 8.04
C THR A 137 5.01 -0.97 8.02
N THR A 138 4.07 -0.24 7.42
CA THR A 138 4.11 1.22 7.32
C THR A 138 2.70 1.79 7.40
N ALA A 139 2.52 2.83 8.20
CA ALA A 139 1.37 3.72 8.21
C ALA A 139 1.92 5.14 8.39
N SER A 140 1.96 5.92 7.31
CA SER A 140 2.73 7.17 7.27
C SER A 140 2.20 8.13 6.19
N TYR A 141 2.91 9.26 6.04
CA TYR A 141 2.66 10.26 5.00
C TYR A 141 3.95 10.57 4.22
N ASN A 142 3.84 10.71 2.91
CA ASN A 142 4.84 11.41 2.10
C ASN A 142 4.17 12.26 1.02
N SER A 143 4.92 13.17 0.41
CA SER A 143 4.38 14.14 -0.54
C SER A 143 3.85 13.54 -1.84
N ALA A 144 4.29 12.35 -2.23
CA ALA A 144 3.85 11.67 -3.45
C ALA A 144 2.64 10.77 -3.19
N MET A 145 2.75 9.84 -2.24
CA MET A 145 1.71 8.84 -1.92
C MET A 145 0.59 9.41 -1.03
N GLY A 146 0.81 10.58 -0.42
CA GLY A 146 -0.08 11.11 0.61
C GLY A 146 -0.03 10.30 1.89
N ASN A 147 -1.15 10.14 2.57
CA ASN A 147 -1.29 9.15 3.64
C ASN A 147 -1.35 7.76 3.02
N TYR A 148 -0.51 6.85 3.49
CA TYR A 148 -0.40 5.52 2.91
C TYR A 148 -0.15 4.43 3.94
N ILE A 149 -0.56 3.21 3.60
CA ILE A 149 -0.35 2.00 4.39
C ILE A 149 0.35 0.96 3.52
N VAL A 150 1.27 0.21 4.13
CA VAL A 150 1.84 -1.01 3.56
C VAL A 150 1.57 -2.16 4.53
N ILE A 151 1.01 -3.27 4.02
CA ILE A 151 0.73 -4.47 4.80
C ILE A 151 1.55 -5.63 4.21
N SER A 152 2.32 -6.30 5.06
CA SER A 152 3.02 -7.54 4.72
C SER A 152 2.13 -8.75 5.00
N HIS A 153 1.97 -9.60 4.01
CA HIS A 153 1.17 -10.84 4.08
C HIS A 153 2.03 -12.10 4.21
N GLY A 154 3.36 -11.93 4.41
CA GLY A 154 4.31 -13.03 4.39
C GLY A 154 4.81 -13.36 2.98
N ASN A 155 5.82 -14.25 2.89
CA ASN A 155 6.40 -14.75 1.63
C ASN A 155 6.82 -13.64 0.64
N GLY A 156 7.18 -12.45 1.14
CA GLY A 156 7.57 -11.31 0.33
C GLY A 156 6.42 -10.59 -0.38
N VAL A 157 5.17 -10.92 -0.07
CA VAL A 157 3.98 -10.27 -0.64
C VAL A 157 3.54 -9.12 0.27
N CYS A 158 3.37 -7.93 -0.32
CA CYS A 158 2.79 -6.79 0.39
C CYS A 158 1.71 -6.11 -0.46
N THR A 159 0.77 -5.46 0.22
CA THR A 159 -0.19 -4.53 -0.41
C THR A 159 0.06 -3.11 0.04
N VAL A 160 -0.17 -2.17 -0.87
CA VAL A 160 0.06 -0.74 -0.69
C VAL A 160 -1.25 0.00 -0.95
N TYR A 161 -1.61 0.91 -0.05
CA TYR A 161 -2.83 1.71 -0.09
C TYR A 161 -2.45 3.18 0.03
N GLU A 162 -2.66 3.97 -1.02
CA GLU A 162 -2.20 5.37 -1.07
C GLU A 162 -3.37 6.36 -1.20
N HIS A 163 -3.04 7.65 -1.04
CA HIS A 163 -3.94 8.80 -1.15
C HIS A 163 -5.05 8.85 -0.10
N CYS A 164 -4.90 8.12 1.02
CA CYS A 164 -5.90 8.04 2.06
C CYS A 164 -6.19 9.40 2.71
N SER A 165 -7.45 9.63 3.09
CA SER A 165 -7.85 10.80 3.90
C SER A 165 -7.55 10.59 5.39
N ALA A 166 -7.66 9.35 5.87
CA ALA A 166 -7.37 8.96 7.25
C ALA A 166 -6.79 7.55 7.29
N LEU A 167 -5.91 7.29 8.26
CA LEU A 167 -5.35 5.98 8.57
C LEU A 167 -5.93 5.53 9.92
N TYR A 168 -6.41 4.29 10.01
CA TYR A 168 -7.04 3.72 11.21
C TYR A 168 -6.16 2.68 11.90
N VAL A 169 -5.00 2.37 11.31
CA VAL A 169 -4.03 1.39 11.81
C VAL A 169 -2.65 2.02 11.92
N SER A 170 -1.78 1.38 12.69
CA SER A 170 -0.41 1.82 12.94
C SER A 170 0.60 0.75 12.54
N ALA A 171 1.85 1.15 12.27
CA ALA A 171 2.93 0.22 12.01
C ALA A 171 3.12 -0.76 13.18
N GLY A 172 3.31 -2.04 12.86
CA GLY A 172 3.39 -3.15 13.80
C GLY A 172 2.03 -3.80 14.13
N GLN A 173 0.91 -3.20 13.77
CA GLN A 173 -0.44 -3.76 14.01
C GLN A 173 -0.70 -4.95 13.09
N SER A 174 -1.27 -6.03 13.64
CA SER A 174 -1.83 -7.12 12.86
C SER A 174 -3.24 -6.76 12.44
N VAL A 175 -3.59 -7.07 11.20
CA VAL A 175 -4.92 -6.83 10.62
C VAL A 175 -5.48 -8.09 9.99
N SER A 176 -6.78 -8.24 10.05
CA SER A 176 -7.51 -9.33 9.38
C SER A 176 -7.92 -8.90 7.98
N GLN A 177 -8.08 -9.87 7.07
CA GLN A 177 -8.68 -9.62 5.76
C GLN A 177 -10.08 -8.99 5.94
N GLY A 178 -10.37 -7.93 5.18
CA GLY A 178 -11.64 -7.20 5.27
C GLY A 178 -11.71 -6.18 6.42
N GLU A 179 -10.70 -6.10 7.27
CA GLU A 179 -10.64 -5.06 8.32
C GLU A 179 -10.53 -3.67 7.68
N THR A 180 -11.29 -2.70 8.19
CA THR A 180 -11.20 -1.31 7.74
C THR A 180 -9.92 -0.68 8.26
N ILE A 181 -9.00 -0.35 7.36
CA ILE A 181 -7.65 0.15 7.68
C ILE A 181 -7.48 1.65 7.41
N ALA A 182 -8.29 2.20 6.50
CA ALA A 182 -8.19 3.61 6.09
C ALA A 182 -9.50 4.10 5.47
N ALA A 183 -9.53 5.38 5.12
CA ALA A 183 -10.58 5.99 4.30
C ALA A 183 -9.99 6.55 3.00
N VAL A 184 -10.74 6.42 1.90
CA VAL A 184 -10.42 6.99 0.59
C VAL A 184 -10.25 8.50 0.69
N GLY A 185 -9.25 9.01 0.00
CA GLY A 185 -8.97 10.45 -0.05
C GLY A 185 -8.39 10.90 -1.39
N SER A 186 -7.64 11.99 -1.33
CA SER A 186 -6.92 12.59 -2.47
C SER A 186 -5.67 13.30 -1.95
N THR A 187 -5.00 12.72 -0.95
CA THR A 187 -3.77 13.29 -0.39
C THR A 187 -2.56 12.94 -1.25
N GLY A 188 -1.48 13.74 -1.17
CA GLY A 188 -0.31 13.55 -2.03
C GLY A 188 -0.52 14.00 -3.47
N ILE A 189 0.13 13.34 -4.44
CA ILE A 189 -0.01 13.63 -5.88
C ILE A 189 -1.22 12.86 -6.42
N SER A 190 -2.39 13.49 -6.41
CA SER A 190 -3.67 12.91 -6.80
C SER A 190 -4.51 13.92 -7.58
N THR A 191 -5.30 13.46 -8.53
CA THR A 191 -6.20 14.29 -9.35
C THR A 191 -7.63 14.33 -8.80
N GLY A 192 -7.95 13.52 -7.79
CA GLY A 192 -9.28 13.42 -7.21
C GLY A 192 -9.41 12.24 -6.27
N ALA A 193 -10.57 12.06 -5.64
CA ALA A 193 -10.78 10.99 -4.69
C ALA A 193 -10.71 9.60 -5.35
N HIS A 194 -9.76 8.78 -4.93
CA HIS A 194 -9.57 7.40 -5.36
C HIS A 194 -8.69 6.65 -4.35
N LEU A 195 -8.69 5.33 -4.43
CA LEU A 195 -7.69 4.46 -3.83
C LEU A 195 -6.65 4.11 -4.90
N HIS A 196 -5.38 4.44 -4.69
CA HIS A 196 -4.29 3.78 -5.39
C HIS A 196 -3.94 2.49 -4.65
N PHE A 197 -4.11 1.35 -5.30
CA PHE A 197 -3.87 0.03 -4.74
C PHE A 197 -2.72 -0.67 -5.46
N GLY A 198 -1.65 -0.96 -4.72
CA GLY A 198 -0.46 -1.64 -5.22
C GLY A 198 -0.31 -3.03 -4.61
N VAL A 199 0.33 -3.95 -5.36
CA VAL A 199 0.80 -5.24 -4.86
C VAL A 199 2.28 -5.35 -5.17
N THR A 200 3.08 -5.79 -4.20
CA THR A 200 4.50 -6.09 -4.41
C THR A 200 4.81 -7.54 -4.05
N VAL A 201 5.73 -8.13 -4.80
CA VAL A 201 6.27 -9.48 -4.56
C VAL A 201 7.78 -9.41 -4.60
N GLY A 202 8.45 -9.77 -3.52
CA GLY A 202 9.90 -9.66 -3.40
C GLY A 202 10.43 -8.21 -3.49
N GLY A 203 9.55 -7.22 -3.29
CA GLY A 203 9.86 -5.79 -3.40
C GLY A 203 9.50 -5.16 -4.76
N ASP A 204 9.19 -5.95 -5.79
CA ASP A 204 8.81 -5.47 -7.10
C ASP A 204 7.30 -5.31 -7.23
N TYR A 205 6.84 -4.19 -7.81
CA TYR A 205 5.42 -3.98 -8.09
C TYR A 205 4.95 -4.87 -9.23
N VAL A 206 3.85 -5.57 -8.99
CA VAL A 206 3.18 -6.46 -9.94
C VAL A 206 1.75 -5.98 -10.21
N ASN A 207 1.15 -6.46 -11.32
CA ASN A 207 -0.23 -6.08 -11.64
C ASN A 207 -1.21 -6.63 -10.58
N PRO A 208 -1.91 -5.75 -9.83
CA PRO A 208 -2.81 -6.18 -8.76
C PRO A 208 -3.96 -7.07 -9.23
N LEU A 209 -4.38 -6.99 -10.50
CA LEU A 209 -5.45 -7.84 -11.06
C LEU A 209 -5.08 -9.33 -11.12
N TYR A 210 -3.83 -9.70 -10.87
CA TYR A 210 -3.45 -11.11 -10.67
C TYR A 210 -3.80 -11.61 -9.27
N TYR A 211 -4.14 -10.72 -8.32
CA TYR A 211 -4.36 -11.01 -6.91
C TYR A 211 -5.77 -10.69 -6.44
N VAL A 212 -6.40 -9.66 -7.03
CA VAL A 212 -7.75 -9.18 -6.69
C VAL A 212 -8.60 -9.00 -7.93
N SER A 213 -9.90 -9.12 -7.78
CA SER A 213 -10.91 -8.80 -8.82
C SER A 213 -12.03 -7.94 -8.23
N PRO A 214 -12.59 -6.98 -9.03
CA PRO A 214 -13.71 -6.13 -8.60
C PRO A 214 -14.98 -6.94 -8.35
#